data_a74a6968de27acec0c7bf85ee969f701
#
_entry.id   a74a6968de27acec0c7bf85ee969f701
#
_cell.length_a   1.000
_cell.length_b   1.000
_cell.length_c   1.000
_cell.angle_alpha   90.00
_cell.angle_beta   90.00
_cell.angle_gamma   90.00
#
_symmetry.space_group_name_H-M   'P 1'
#
loop_
_entity.id
_entity.type
_entity.pdbx_description
1 polymer ?
#
loop_
_entity_poly.entity_id
_entity_poly.type
_entity_poly.pdbx_seq_one_letter_code
_entity_poly.pdbx_strand_id
1 'polypeptide(L)'
;MDANWFNSFKEKLDRHYAWPSLYVFKFIVPAAKVNELRQLFPMHEASNEKSSDKGNYRSLTYQMMMPSGESVVDVYIKASAIEGIVAL
;
A
#
# COMPACT_ATOMS: atom_id res chain seq x y z
N MET A 1 10.95 -10.00 0.44
CA MET A 1 9.77 -10.76 -0.04
C MET A 1 10.15 -11.47 -1.31
N ASP A 2 9.78 -12.72 -1.45
CA ASP A 2 10.11 -13.50 -2.63
C ASP A 2 8.90 -13.68 -3.55
N ALA A 3 9.12 -14.27 -4.74
CA ALA A 3 8.07 -14.45 -5.74
C ALA A 3 6.94 -15.35 -5.23
N ASN A 4 7.24 -16.34 -4.38
CA ASN A 4 6.22 -17.22 -3.82
C ASN A 4 5.28 -16.48 -2.90
N TRP A 5 5.80 -15.54 -2.12
CA TRP A 5 4.97 -14.73 -1.24
C TRP A 5 3.98 -13.89 -2.05
N PHE A 6 4.45 -13.25 -3.11
CA PHE A 6 3.59 -12.43 -3.97
C PHE A 6 2.52 -13.27 -4.66
N ASN A 7 2.88 -14.45 -5.16
CA ASN A 7 1.93 -15.35 -5.80
C ASN A 7 0.86 -15.84 -4.81
N SER A 8 1.26 -16.20 -3.60
CA SER A 8 0.32 -16.62 -2.56
C SER A 8 -0.62 -15.49 -2.15
N PHE A 9 -0.10 -14.27 -2.04
CA PHE A 9 -0.91 -13.11 -1.73
C PHE A 9 -1.92 -12.80 -2.85
N LYS A 10 -1.46 -12.84 -4.10
CA LYS A 10 -2.34 -12.66 -5.26
C LYS A 10 -3.49 -13.66 -5.27
N GLU A 11 -3.20 -14.94 -5.01
CA GLU A 11 -4.22 -15.98 -4.94
C GLU A 11 -5.26 -15.69 -3.86
N LYS A 12 -4.82 -15.25 -2.68
CA LYS A 12 -5.73 -14.90 -1.59
C LYS A 12 -6.62 -13.71 -1.97
N LEU A 13 -6.05 -12.70 -2.61
CA LEU A 13 -6.81 -11.55 -3.08
C LEU A 13 -7.86 -11.98 -4.09
N ASP A 14 -7.49 -12.80 -5.06
CA ASP A 14 -8.40 -13.26 -6.11
C ASP A 14 -9.55 -14.12 -5.57
N ARG A 15 -9.34 -14.79 -4.42
CA ARG A 15 -10.40 -15.54 -3.74
C ARG A 15 -11.38 -14.65 -2.99
N HIS A 16 -10.92 -13.53 -2.45
CA HIS A 16 -11.71 -12.66 -1.58
C HIS A 16 -12.36 -11.49 -2.30
N TYR A 17 -11.85 -11.10 -3.46
CA TYR A 17 -12.34 -9.94 -4.20
C TYR A 17 -12.81 -10.33 -5.59
N ALA A 18 -13.95 -9.79 -5.99
CA ALA A 18 -14.41 -9.82 -7.37
C ALA A 18 -13.97 -8.51 -8.03
N TRP A 19 -12.98 -8.59 -8.92
CA TRP A 19 -12.39 -7.41 -9.55
C TRP A 19 -13.26 -6.84 -10.68
N PRO A 20 -13.28 -5.53 -10.89
CA PRO A 20 -12.63 -4.48 -10.11
C PRO A 20 -13.30 -4.33 -8.74
N SER A 21 -12.51 -3.98 -7.74
CA SER A 21 -13.00 -3.85 -6.37
C SER A 21 -12.31 -2.71 -5.64
N LEU A 22 -13.01 -2.10 -4.69
CA LEU A 22 -12.41 -1.15 -3.78
C LEU A 22 -11.42 -1.88 -2.87
N TYR A 23 -10.20 -1.38 -2.81
CA TYR A 23 -9.15 -1.92 -1.94
C TYR A 23 -8.59 -0.82 -1.05
N VAL A 24 -8.29 -1.17 0.19
CA VAL A 24 -7.74 -0.24 1.17
C VAL A 24 -6.27 -0.57 1.40
N PHE A 25 -5.39 0.37 1.04
CA PHE A 25 -3.97 0.29 1.36
C PHE A 25 -3.71 1.11 2.62
N LYS A 26 -3.01 0.54 3.58
CA LYS A 26 -2.58 1.28 4.77
C LYS A 26 -1.11 1.01 5.01
N PHE A 27 -0.33 2.10 5.07
CA PHE A 27 1.11 2.03 5.27
C PHE A 27 1.55 2.95 6.39
N ILE A 28 2.58 2.52 7.10
CA ILE A 28 3.32 3.38 8.03
C ILE A 28 4.71 3.58 7.44
N VAL A 29 5.14 4.84 7.35
CA VAL A 29 6.46 5.20 6.82
C VAL A 29 7.15 6.18 7.75
N PRO A 30 8.50 6.20 7.76
CA PRO A 30 9.21 7.30 8.39
C PRO A 30 8.75 8.65 7.80
N ALA A 31 8.66 9.68 8.63
CA ALA A 31 8.18 10.98 8.17
C ALA A 31 8.95 11.50 6.96
N ALA A 32 10.25 11.22 6.88
CA ALA A 32 11.09 11.63 5.75
C ALA A 32 10.76 10.91 4.45
N LYS A 33 10.00 9.81 4.49
CA LYS A 33 9.68 8.99 3.33
C LYS A 33 8.25 9.18 2.81
N VAL A 34 7.50 10.08 3.40
CA VAL A 34 6.08 10.30 3.02
C VAL A 34 5.95 10.64 1.54
N ASN A 35 6.84 11.47 1.00
CA ASN A 35 6.76 11.85 -0.41
C ASN A 35 7.02 10.67 -1.34
N GLU A 36 7.92 9.75 -0.97
CA GLU A 36 8.15 8.54 -1.75
C GLU A 36 6.88 7.67 -1.79
N LEU A 37 6.19 7.53 -0.67
CA LEU A 37 4.93 6.81 -0.62
C LEU A 37 3.86 7.48 -1.49
N ARG A 38 3.72 8.80 -1.41
CA ARG A 38 2.75 9.54 -2.21
C ARG A 38 2.96 9.37 -3.71
N GLN A 39 4.20 9.17 -4.15
CA GLN A 39 4.51 8.96 -5.57
C GLN A 39 3.96 7.64 -6.11
N LEU A 40 3.65 6.68 -5.24
CA LEU A 40 3.01 5.43 -5.67
C LEU A 40 1.53 5.61 -6.01
N PHE A 41 0.93 6.71 -5.58
CA PHE A 41 -0.49 7.00 -5.77
C PHE A 41 -0.66 8.37 -6.44
N PRO A 42 -0.11 8.53 -7.66
CA PRO A 42 -0.23 9.82 -8.36
C PRO A 42 -1.71 10.13 -8.61
N MET A 43 -2.08 11.41 -8.47
CA MET A 43 -3.44 11.90 -8.66
C MET A 43 -4.46 11.40 -7.62
N HIS A 44 -4.00 10.76 -6.55
CA HIS A 44 -4.86 10.34 -5.44
C HIS A 44 -4.37 10.96 -4.15
N GLU A 45 -5.32 11.29 -3.28
CA GLU A 45 -5.02 11.75 -1.94
C GLU A 45 -5.31 10.64 -0.93
N ALA A 46 -4.55 10.61 0.15
CA ALA A 46 -4.83 9.68 1.23
C ALA A 46 -6.18 10.01 1.87
N SER A 47 -6.99 8.97 2.11
CA SER A 47 -8.28 9.14 2.79
C SER A 47 -8.11 9.40 4.28
N ASN A 48 -6.96 9.03 4.83
CA ASN A 48 -6.59 9.31 6.21
C ASN A 48 -5.07 9.41 6.31
N GLU A 49 -4.59 10.33 7.13
CA GLU A 49 -3.17 10.53 7.39
C GLU A 49 -2.99 10.93 8.85
N LYS A 50 -2.11 10.23 9.57
CA LYS A 50 -1.83 10.51 10.98
C LYS A 50 -0.34 10.49 11.24
N SER A 51 0.11 11.40 12.11
CA SER A 51 1.46 11.36 12.65
C SER A 51 1.51 10.53 13.92
N SER A 52 2.63 9.86 14.18
CA SER A 52 2.88 9.24 15.48
C SER A 52 3.06 10.33 16.55
N ASP A 53 2.98 9.95 17.83
CA ASP A 53 3.07 10.88 18.95
C ASP A 53 4.35 11.73 18.93
N LYS A 54 5.47 11.16 18.46
CA LYS A 54 6.74 11.86 18.38
C LYS A 54 7.01 12.45 16.98
N GLY A 55 6.10 12.27 16.04
CA GLY A 55 6.26 12.78 14.68
C GLY A 55 7.27 12.05 13.81
N ASN A 56 7.83 10.93 14.26
CA ASN A 56 8.84 10.17 13.52
C ASN A 56 8.25 9.33 12.38
N TYR A 57 6.99 8.97 12.49
CA TYR A 57 6.30 8.11 11.52
C TYR A 57 4.96 8.71 11.14
N ARG A 58 4.51 8.36 9.93
CA ARG A 58 3.19 8.72 9.45
C ARG A 58 2.47 7.49 8.91
N SER A 59 1.19 7.37 9.22
CA SER A 59 0.33 6.39 8.59
C SER A 59 -0.51 7.06 7.51
N LEU A 60 -0.57 6.43 6.33
CA LEU A 60 -1.38 6.89 5.22
C LEU A 60 -2.28 5.75 4.76
N THR A 61 -3.55 6.08 4.57
CA THR A 61 -4.56 5.13 4.07
C THR A 61 -5.05 5.61 2.71
N TYR A 62 -5.03 4.72 1.71
CA TYR A 62 -5.55 4.99 0.38
C TYR A 62 -6.67 4.01 0.07
N GLN A 63 -7.81 4.52 -0.36
CA GLN A 63 -8.93 3.71 -0.82
C GLN A 63 -9.05 3.89 -2.33
N MET A 64 -8.89 2.81 -3.08
CA MET A 64 -8.83 2.88 -4.53
C MET A 64 -9.55 1.70 -5.17
N MET A 65 -10.25 1.98 -6.29
CA MET A 65 -10.75 0.90 -7.14
C MET A 65 -9.57 0.26 -7.87
N MET A 66 -9.35 -1.01 -7.61
CA MET A 66 -8.27 -1.77 -8.22
C MET A 66 -8.82 -2.74 -9.25
N PRO A 67 -8.17 -2.85 -10.43
CA PRO A 67 -8.69 -3.70 -11.50
C PRO A 67 -8.42 -5.19 -11.30
N SER A 68 -7.42 -5.55 -10.50
CA SER A 68 -7.03 -6.94 -10.34
C SER A 68 -6.18 -7.15 -9.07
N GLY A 69 -6.07 -8.41 -8.64
CA GLY A 69 -5.14 -8.77 -7.55
C GLY A 69 -3.69 -8.50 -7.93
N GLU A 70 -3.33 -8.70 -9.19
CA GLU A 70 -1.99 -8.40 -9.68
C GLU A 70 -1.63 -6.92 -9.51
N SER A 71 -2.57 -6.02 -9.81
CA SER A 71 -2.34 -4.57 -9.65
C SER A 71 -2.14 -4.20 -8.17
N VAL A 72 -2.85 -4.85 -7.26
CA VAL A 72 -2.67 -4.65 -5.82
C VAL A 72 -1.29 -5.12 -5.39
N VAL A 73 -0.89 -6.31 -5.80
CA VAL A 73 0.44 -6.86 -5.48
C VAL A 73 1.55 -5.96 -6.01
N ASP A 74 1.38 -5.41 -7.22
CA ASP A 74 2.35 -4.49 -7.83
C ASP A 74 2.59 -3.25 -6.96
N VAL A 75 1.54 -2.70 -6.35
CA VAL A 75 1.69 -1.58 -5.41
C VAL A 75 2.54 -1.98 -4.21
N TYR A 76 2.31 -3.16 -3.63
CA TYR A 76 3.11 -3.64 -2.50
C TYR A 76 4.57 -3.89 -2.87
N ILE A 77 4.82 -4.40 -4.08
CA ILE A 77 6.19 -4.58 -4.57
C ILE A 77 6.91 -3.23 -4.63
N LYS A 78 6.29 -2.23 -5.22
CA LYS A 78 6.86 -0.89 -5.30
C LYS A 78 7.04 -0.26 -3.92
N ALA A 79 6.05 -0.43 -3.06
CA ALA A 79 6.13 0.09 -1.69
C ALA A 79 7.28 -0.55 -0.89
N SER A 80 7.57 -1.82 -1.12
CA SER A 80 8.64 -2.52 -0.40
C SER A 80 10.04 -1.91 -0.63
N ALA A 81 10.21 -1.12 -1.67
CA ALA A 81 11.47 -0.42 -1.94
C ALA A 81 11.66 0.81 -1.05
N ILE A 82 10.62 1.28 -0.35
CA ILE A 82 10.72 2.42 0.55
C ILE A 82 11.31 1.96 1.88
N GLU A 83 12.46 2.53 2.26
CA GLU A 83 13.12 2.16 3.50
C GLU A 83 12.25 2.46 4.72
N GLY A 84 12.11 1.48 5.59
CA GLY A 84 11.37 1.61 6.84
C GLY A 84 9.85 1.51 6.72
N ILE A 85 9.32 1.20 5.53
CA ILE A 85 7.87 1.08 5.35
C ILE A 85 7.32 -0.18 6.03
N VAL A 86 6.13 -0.04 6.60
CA VAL A 86 5.35 -1.15 7.15
C VAL A 86 3.98 -1.14 6.50
N ALA A 87 3.57 -2.26 5.93
CA ALA A 87 2.22 -2.45 5.39
C ALA A 87 1.33 -3.05 6.46
N LEU A 88 0.15 -2.50 6.62
CA LEU A 88 -0.84 -2.98 7.60
C LEU A 88 -2.01 -3.72 6.95
#